data_0a37eecb7ff4f33357bc3c78b07e79b6
#
_entry.id   0a37eecb7ff4f33357bc3c78b07e79b6
#
_cell.length_a   1.000
_cell.length_b   1.000
_cell.length_c   1.000
_cell.angle_alpha   90.00
_cell.angle_beta   90.00
_cell.angle_gamma   90.00
#
_symmetry.space_group_name_H-M   'P 1'
#
loop_
_entity.id
_entity.type
_entity.pdbx_description
1 polymer ?
#
loop_
_entity_poly.entity_id
_entity_poly.type
_entity_poly.pdbx_seq_one_letter_code
_entity_poly.pdbx_strand_id
1 'polypeptide(L)'
;MLRDLFNTLGISQRQYAKRISVHPSVVSRAFGGQRMPTKHFIEQLISEVESERGGFVTPEARDAIRVKWLMALKETDPAEFQLESLRGELARSRRDTERANRNVEALHLLLQQREAQVHDAAADLAQLRLDWSAERAEAAGGRIELRREQETLSASREALLREIEQLKKDLREAERLRSEAEAHSGELRERVLLLEAELAERGAVGGIPLEVFKSQLLRMWEEENFPEASRDLTEAAWSRPLDEVLDLMAWLSGRRDREQVSALVSDAGRLRPAGEVLRVAAELVTGSGGRHGAVLSDTAVQDAWVAAVASRITESNVADYYRRVLALEGPGGTLSDRMLAAAVRRATTPSEALGLLTGAMTGGESANLPLTTSAVVAPHRVAVDAGFPFHVAVGLLDAGMRETARLVIARVSRQGSPKVKPSAPVAERFDLGLRELAEPALHSLFAFLAECADERLAGAVAVMMYHGAGGDLSLFDRLLDELRPRTDNVLASMMDRWSPDLFEYVVNYWWPGGAGAEPAPGRDASPPTSP
;
A
#
# COMPACT_ATOMS: atom_id res chain seq x y z
N MET A 1 13.48 30.42 -9.65
CA MET A 1 13.75 28.98 -9.52
C MET A 1 15.20 28.60 -9.84
N LEU A 2 15.74 28.71 -11.08
CA LEU A 2 17.18 28.40 -11.33
C LEU A 2 18.10 29.31 -10.49
N ARG A 3 17.73 30.59 -10.33
CA ARG A 3 18.44 31.51 -9.47
C ARG A 3 18.35 31.11 -7.98
N ASP A 4 17.24 30.60 -7.54
CA ASP A 4 17.06 30.12 -6.17
C ASP A 4 17.91 28.88 -5.92
N LEU A 5 17.89 27.95 -6.89
CA LEU A 5 18.77 26.78 -6.86
C LEU A 5 20.26 27.18 -6.86
N PHE A 6 20.64 28.17 -7.66
CA PHE A 6 21.98 28.70 -7.66
C PHE A 6 22.38 29.38 -6.35
N ASN A 7 21.45 30.14 -5.76
CA ASN A 7 21.71 30.83 -4.49
C ASN A 7 22.02 29.84 -3.36
N THR A 8 21.58 28.59 -3.48
CA THR A 8 21.89 27.55 -2.46
C THR A 8 23.35 27.12 -2.46
N LEU A 9 24.12 27.42 -3.54
CA LEU A 9 25.56 27.17 -3.60
C LEU A 9 26.37 28.16 -2.79
N GLY A 10 25.81 29.33 -2.45
CA GLY A 10 26.53 30.37 -1.71
C GLY A 10 27.73 30.99 -2.43
N ILE A 11 27.90 30.74 -3.72
CA ILE A 11 29.03 31.24 -4.52
C ILE A 11 28.59 32.31 -5.52
N SER A 12 29.50 33.14 -5.94
CA SER A 12 29.23 34.15 -6.97
C SER A 12 29.08 33.52 -8.36
N GLN A 13 28.31 34.17 -9.24
CA GLN A 13 28.13 33.73 -10.63
C GLN A 13 29.47 33.59 -11.38
N ARG A 14 30.49 34.42 -11.04
CA ARG A 14 31.82 34.33 -11.61
C ARG A 14 32.57 33.09 -11.16
N GLN A 15 32.46 32.73 -9.89
CA GLN A 15 33.07 31.51 -9.34
C GLN A 15 32.40 30.26 -9.95
N TYR A 16 31.06 30.26 -10.06
CA TYR A 16 30.34 29.20 -10.72
C TYR A 16 30.73 29.02 -12.19
N ALA A 17 30.77 30.13 -12.94
CA ALA A 17 31.21 30.13 -14.34
C ALA A 17 32.61 29.50 -14.52
N LYS A 18 33.54 29.79 -13.60
CA LYS A 18 34.87 29.19 -13.57
C LYS A 18 34.84 27.69 -13.32
N ARG A 19 33.97 27.23 -12.38
CA ARG A 19 33.81 25.79 -12.05
C ARG A 19 33.30 24.98 -13.25
N ILE A 20 32.28 25.49 -13.94
CA ILE A 20 31.71 24.81 -15.11
C ILE A 20 32.39 25.15 -16.44
N SER A 21 33.51 25.85 -16.39
CA SER A 21 34.32 26.22 -17.57
C SER A 21 33.57 26.99 -18.66
N VAL A 22 32.65 27.88 -18.26
CA VAL A 22 31.89 28.75 -19.17
C VAL A 22 32.17 30.23 -18.89
N HIS A 23 31.97 31.07 -19.92
CA HIS A 23 32.17 32.50 -19.74
C HIS A 23 31.13 33.11 -18.78
N PRO A 24 31.51 33.97 -17.82
CA PRO A 24 30.60 34.55 -16.81
C PRO A 24 29.34 35.22 -17.39
N SER A 25 29.45 35.82 -18.58
CA SER A 25 28.29 36.41 -19.25
C SER A 25 27.22 35.39 -19.68
N VAL A 26 27.60 34.15 -19.91
CA VAL A 26 26.66 33.06 -20.23
C VAL A 26 25.83 32.74 -19.00
N VAL A 27 26.51 32.59 -17.86
CA VAL A 27 25.88 32.33 -16.57
C VAL A 27 24.94 33.48 -16.17
N SER A 28 25.41 34.71 -16.26
CA SER A 28 24.63 35.91 -15.95
C SER A 28 23.36 36.01 -16.81
N ARG A 29 23.49 35.79 -18.11
CA ARG A 29 22.35 35.84 -19.05
C ARG A 29 21.37 34.69 -18.84
N ALA A 30 21.86 33.49 -18.49
CA ALA A 30 21.02 32.36 -18.17
C ALA A 30 20.17 32.62 -16.89
N PHE A 31 20.79 33.12 -15.83
CA PHE A 31 20.08 33.46 -14.59
C PHE A 31 19.27 34.77 -14.70
N GLY A 32 19.65 35.66 -15.62
CA GLY A 32 18.91 36.89 -15.92
C GLY A 32 17.70 36.71 -16.81
N GLY A 33 17.47 35.49 -17.34
CA GLY A 33 16.39 35.22 -18.29
C GLY A 33 16.62 35.77 -19.70
N GLN A 34 17.82 36.27 -20.00
CA GLN A 34 18.15 36.84 -21.32
C GLN A 34 18.62 35.77 -22.31
N ARG A 35 18.94 34.58 -21.83
CA ARG A 35 19.37 33.44 -22.63
C ARG A 35 18.84 32.17 -22.02
N MET A 36 18.22 31.32 -22.85
CA MET A 36 17.79 30.00 -22.44
C MET A 36 18.99 29.15 -22.01
N PRO A 37 19.01 28.60 -20.77
CA PRO A 37 20.05 27.68 -20.33
C PRO A 37 19.95 26.37 -21.10
N THR A 38 21.06 25.81 -21.50
CA THR A 38 21.10 24.47 -22.12
C THR A 38 20.75 23.41 -21.07
N LYS A 39 20.26 22.26 -21.53
CA LYS A 39 20.03 21.09 -20.67
C LYS A 39 21.27 20.75 -19.84
N HIS A 40 22.42 20.71 -20.47
CA HIS A 40 23.70 20.44 -19.82
C HIS A 40 24.02 21.46 -18.71
N PHE A 41 23.74 22.74 -18.93
CA PHE A 41 23.92 23.77 -17.90
C PHE A 41 23.06 23.52 -16.67
N ILE A 42 21.82 23.07 -16.87
CA ILE A 42 20.90 22.74 -15.77
C ILE A 42 21.36 21.48 -15.02
N GLU A 43 21.77 20.46 -15.75
CA GLU A 43 22.30 19.21 -15.17
C GLU A 43 23.58 19.47 -14.36
N GLN A 44 24.48 20.29 -14.87
CA GLN A 44 25.67 20.73 -14.13
C GLN A 44 25.29 21.51 -12.86
N LEU A 45 24.32 22.42 -12.94
CA LEU A 45 23.89 23.18 -11.76
C LEU A 45 23.31 22.25 -10.68
N ILE A 46 22.50 21.28 -11.07
CA ILE A 46 21.96 20.28 -10.14
C ILE A 46 23.10 19.46 -9.52
N SER A 47 24.05 18.98 -10.33
CA SER A 47 25.21 18.22 -9.86
C SER A 47 26.09 19.00 -8.88
N GLU A 48 26.33 20.28 -9.14
CA GLU A 48 27.09 21.16 -8.24
C GLU A 48 26.34 21.36 -6.90
N VAL A 49 25.02 21.55 -6.95
CA VAL A 49 24.19 21.67 -5.73
C VAL A 49 24.22 20.39 -4.91
N GLU A 50 24.17 19.24 -5.56
CA GLU A 50 24.27 17.94 -4.90
C GLU A 50 25.65 17.72 -4.25
N SER A 51 26.71 18.10 -4.96
CA SER A 51 28.09 18.00 -4.49
C SER A 51 28.35 18.88 -3.25
N GLU A 52 27.84 20.11 -3.23
CA GLU A 52 28.07 21.07 -2.13
C GLU A 52 27.20 20.74 -0.89
N ARG A 53 26.01 20.19 -1.09
CA ARG A 53 25.09 19.87 0.02
C ARG A 53 25.26 18.47 0.59
N GLY A 54 26.00 17.59 -0.07
CA GLY A 54 26.15 16.20 0.31
C GLY A 54 24.84 15.40 0.26
N GLY A 55 23.83 15.90 -0.48
CA GLY A 55 22.51 15.27 -0.61
C GLY A 55 21.98 15.38 -2.03
N PHE A 56 21.21 14.38 -2.45
CA PHE A 56 20.61 14.36 -3.79
C PHE A 56 19.42 15.31 -3.86
N VAL A 57 19.33 16.05 -4.97
CA VAL A 57 18.09 16.76 -5.33
C VAL A 57 17.00 15.71 -5.58
N THR A 58 15.85 15.83 -4.93
CA THR A 58 14.79 14.83 -5.07
C THR A 58 14.37 14.67 -6.54
N PRO A 59 13.97 13.46 -6.96
CA PRO A 59 13.50 13.22 -8.33
C PRO A 59 12.39 14.20 -8.74
N GLU A 60 11.47 14.51 -7.82
CA GLU A 60 10.36 15.43 -8.03
C GLU A 60 10.85 16.87 -8.29
N ALA A 61 11.86 17.30 -7.53
CA ALA A 61 12.47 18.63 -7.75
C ALA A 61 13.20 18.70 -9.09
N ARG A 62 13.90 17.63 -9.50
CA ARG A 62 14.52 17.54 -10.82
C ARG A 62 13.48 17.58 -11.94
N ASP A 63 12.39 16.84 -11.80
CA ASP A 63 11.30 16.82 -12.76
C ASP A 63 10.60 18.19 -12.84
N ALA A 64 10.37 18.85 -11.72
CA ALA A 64 9.84 20.22 -11.70
C ALA A 64 10.74 21.23 -12.41
N ILE A 65 12.05 21.12 -12.24
CA ILE A 65 13.03 21.95 -12.97
C ILE A 65 12.95 21.66 -14.46
N ARG A 66 12.91 20.39 -14.84
CA ARG A 66 12.82 19.93 -16.23
C ARG A 66 11.55 20.42 -16.93
N VAL A 67 10.40 20.29 -16.26
CA VAL A 67 9.11 20.76 -16.79
C VAL A 67 9.13 22.26 -17.05
N LYS A 68 9.63 23.05 -16.10
CA LYS A 68 9.76 24.52 -16.29
C LYS A 68 10.74 24.89 -17.39
N TRP A 69 11.83 24.16 -17.51
CA TRP A 69 12.79 24.35 -18.59
C TRP A 69 12.15 24.03 -19.94
N LEU A 70 11.44 22.92 -20.05
CA LEU A 70 10.71 22.54 -21.28
C LEU A 70 9.64 23.57 -21.65
N MET A 71 8.91 24.13 -20.66
CA MET A 71 7.95 25.21 -20.92
C MET A 71 8.63 26.46 -21.49
N ALA A 72 9.75 26.86 -20.89
CA ALA A 72 10.52 28.00 -21.38
C ALA A 72 11.16 27.72 -22.75
N LEU A 73 11.61 26.48 -22.99
CA LEU A 73 12.13 26.04 -24.27
C LEU A 73 11.07 26.10 -25.38
N LYS A 74 9.83 25.75 -25.07
CA LYS A 74 8.69 25.82 -25.98
C LYS A 74 8.46 27.23 -26.51
N GLU A 75 8.66 28.23 -25.66
CA GLU A 75 8.49 29.65 -26.03
C GLU A 75 9.69 30.20 -26.81
N THR A 76 10.90 29.74 -26.49
CA THR A 76 12.15 30.30 -27.05
C THR A 76 12.68 29.53 -28.26
N ASP A 77 12.55 28.22 -28.29
CA ASP A 77 12.96 27.34 -29.38
C ASP A 77 12.01 26.14 -29.53
N PRO A 78 10.94 26.32 -30.34
CA PRO A 78 9.94 25.26 -30.55
C PRO A 78 10.54 23.98 -31.17
N ALA A 79 11.56 24.08 -31.97
CA ALA A 79 12.20 22.94 -32.63
C ALA A 79 12.97 22.08 -31.62
N GLU A 80 13.79 22.72 -30.79
CA GLU A 80 14.53 22.04 -29.72
C GLU A 80 13.55 21.46 -28.66
N PHE A 81 12.47 22.17 -28.35
CA PHE A 81 11.41 21.65 -27.48
C PHE A 81 10.79 20.38 -28.02
N GLN A 82 10.43 20.34 -29.33
CA GLN A 82 9.89 19.14 -29.97
C GLN A 82 10.89 17.97 -29.88
N LEU A 83 12.16 18.23 -30.12
CA LEU A 83 13.22 17.24 -30.03
C LEU A 83 13.37 16.68 -28.62
N GLU A 84 13.39 17.51 -27.58
CA GLU A 84 13.51 17.08 -26.18
C GLU A 84 12.22 16.39 -25.68
N SER A 85 11.05 16.84 -26.14
CA SER A 85 9.77 16.16 -25.87
C SER A 85 9.77 14.75 -26.45
N LEU A 86 10.10 14.61 -27.72
CA LEU A 86 10.20 13.32 -28.40
C LEU A 86 11.24 12.39 -27.75
N ARG A 87 12.38 12.92 -27.33
CA ARG A 87 13.37 12.16 -26.56
C ARG A 87 12.82 11.67 -25.24
N GLY A 88 12.04 12.51 -24.55
CA GLY A 88 11.36 12.16 -23.31
C GLY A 88 10.33 11.06 -23.49
N GLU A 89 9.55 11.14 -24.56
CA GLU A 89 8.53 10.12 -24.91
C GLU A 89 9.16 8.80 -25.35
N LEU A 90 10.22 8.88 -26.15
CA LEU A 90 10.97 7.69 -26.54
C LEU A 90 11.58 6.97 -25.32
N ALA A 91 12.09 7.73 -24.36
CA ALA A 91 12.64 7.16 -23.14
C ALA A 91 11.56 6.52 -22.24
N ARG A 92 10.34 7.05 -22.23
CA ARG A 92 9.20 6.42 -21.54
C ARG A 92 8.76 5.16 -22.28
N SER A 93 8.56 5.26 -23.57
CA SER A 93 8.15 4.10 -24.40
C SER A 93 9.15 2.94 -24.29
N ARG A 94 10.46 3.24 -24.30
CA ARG A 94 11.49 2.21 -24.07
C ARG A 94 11.34 1.52 -22.71
N ARG A 95 11.13 2.30 -21.63
CA ARG A 95 10.93 1.74 -20.29
C ARG A 95 9.66 0.87 -20.19
N ASP A 96 8.60 1.29 -20.86
CA ASP A 96 7.35 0.51 -20.86
C ASP A 96 7.49 -0.77 -21.70
N THR A 97 8.22 -0.68 -22.82
CA THR A 97 8.58 -1.86 -23.63
C THR A 97 9.46 -2.83 -22.84
N GLU A 98 10.45 -2.33 -22.09
CA GLU A 98 11.29 -3.16 -21.24
C GLU A 98 10.52 -3.81 -20.09
N ARG A 99 9.52 -3.12 -19.52
CA ARG A 99 8.62 -3.72 -18.52
C ARG A 99 7.73 -4.80 -19.14
N ALA A 100 7.16 -4.51 -20.30
CA ALA A 100 6.34 -5.48 -21.01
C ALA A 100 7.15 -6.72 -21.42
N ASN A 101 8.38 -6.53 -21.90
CA ASN A 101 9.26 -7.64 -22.25
C ASN A 101 9.61 -8.50 -21.02
N ARG A 102 9.89 -7.88 -19.86
CA ARG A 102 10.11 -8.62 -18.61
C ARG A 102 8.88 -9.42 -18.19
N ASN A 103 7.68 -8.87 -18.37
CA ASN A 103 6.45 -9.61 -18.09
C ASN A 103 6.25 -10.77 -19.07
N VAL A 104 6.56 -10.58 -20.35
CA VAL A 104 6.51 -11.65 -21.35
C VAL A 104 7.55 -12.75 -21.03
N GLU A 105 8.75 -12.37 -20.65
CA GLU A 105 9.78 -13.33 -20.21
C GLU A 105 9.35 -14.10 -18.96
N ALA A 106 8.74 -13.42 -17.99
CA ALA A 106 8.21 -14.08 -16.79
C ALA A 106 7.07 -15.06 -17.13
N LEU A 107 6.18 -14.68 -18.05
CA LEU A 107 5.13 -15.56 -18.53
C LEU A 107 5.69 -16.75 -19.33
N HIS A 108 6.71 -16.53 -20.15
CA HIS A 108 7.40 -17.63 -20.85
C HIS A 108 8.06 -18.61 -19.89
N LEU A 109 8.72 -18.09 -18.85
CA LEU A 109 9.29 -18.92 -17.78
C LEU A 109 8.22 -19.75 -17.06
N LEU A 110 7.08 -19.14 -16.75
CA LEU A 110 5.95 -19.84 -16.14
C LEU A 110 5.38 -20.94 -17.07
N LEU A 111 5.26 -20.65 -18.36
CA LEU A 111 4.83 -21.64 -19.35
C LEU A 111 5.82 -22.82 -19.44
N GLN A 112 7.13 -22.52 -19.51
CA GLN A 112 8.17 -23.55 -19.53
C GLN A 112 8.15 -24.40 -18.24
N GLN A 113 7.93 -23.76 -17.09
CA GLN A 113 7.81 -24.48 -15.82
C GLN A 113 6.58 -25.39 -15.80
N ARG A 114 5.46 -24.97 -16.38
CA ARG A 114 4.25 -25.81 -16.51
C ARG A 114 4.44 -26.94 -17.51
N GLU A 115 5.12 -26.69 -18.61
CA GLU A 115 5.49 -27.72 -19.58
C GLU A 115 6.41 -28.76 -18.96
N ALA A 116 7.39 -28.33 -18.16
CA ALA A 116 8.25 -29.26 -17.41
C ALA A 116 7.44 -30.11 -16.43
N GLN A 117 6.52 -29.52 -15.67
CA GLN A 117 5.62 -30.26 -14.77
C GLN A 117 4.76 -31.31 -15.51
N VAL A 118 4.30 -30.97 -16.70
CA VAL A 118 3.57 -31.95 -17.56
C VAL A 118 4.48 -33.05 -18.04
N HIS A 119 5.74 -32.74 -18.35
CA HIS A 119 6.73 -33.71 -18.77
C HIS A 119 7.10 -34.67 -17.63
N ASP A 120 7.30 -34.15 -16.43
CA ASP A 120 7.56 -34.93 -15.22
C ASP A 120 6.36 -35.83 -14.88
N ALA A 121 5.14 -35.29 -14.94
CA ALA A 121 3.92 -36.09 -14.75
C ALA A 121 3.74 -37.16 -15.82
N ALA A 122 4.19 -36.90 -17.05
CA ALA A 122 4.19 -37.94 -18.11
C ALA A 122 5.26 -39.01 -17.89
N ALA A 123 6.42 -38.63 -17.34
CA ALA A 123 7.46 -39.58 -16.93
C ALA A 123 7.00 -40.44 -15.74
N ASP A 124 6.34 -39.81 -14.76
CA ASP A 124 5.75 -40.52 -13.62
C ASP A 124 4.68 -41.50 -14.05
N LEU A 125 3.85 -41.13 -15.04
CA LEU A 125 2.87 -42.05 -15.64
C LEU A 125 3.52 -43.21 -16.38
N ALA A 126 4.67 -42.97 -17.03
CA ALA A 126 5.42 -44.03 -17.70
C ALA A 126 6.03 -45.03 -16.69
N GLN A 127 6.56 -44.47 -15.58
CA GLN A 127 7.08 -45.28 -14.48
C GLN A 127 5.99 -46.11 -13.81
N LEU A 128 4.84 -45.49 -13.48
CA LEU A 128 3.68 -46.20 -12.94
C LEU A 128 3.18 -47.34 -13.86
N ARG A 129 3.28 -47.15 -15.18
CA ARG A 129 2.95 -48.19 -16.14
C ARG A 129 3.94 -49.37 -16.09
N LEU A 130 5.23 -49.10 -15.89
CA LEU A 130 6.25 -50.11 -15.73
C LEU A 130 6.09 -50.90 -14.42
N ASP A 131 5.86 -50.15 -13.32
CA ASP A 131 5.64 -50.74 -12.01
C ASP A 131 4.35 -51.58 -11.99
N TRP A 132 3.27 -51.07 -12.63
CA TRP A 132 2.03 -51.85 -12.79
C TRP A 132 2.21 -53.09 -13.64
N SER A 133 3.14 -53.05 -14.63
CA SER A 133 3.47 -54.25 -15.43
C SER A 133 4.25 -55.28 -14.61
N ALA A 134 5.04 -54.85 -13.66
CA ALA A 134 5.77 -55.69 -12.71
C ALA A 134 4.87 -56.29 -11.63
N GLU A 135 4.00 -55.47 -11.04
CA GLU A 135 3.06 -55.93 -10.02
C GLU A 135 1.89 -56.78 -10.58
N ARG A 136 1.64 -56.66 -11.89
CA ARG A 136 0.61 -57.48 -12.56
C ARG A 136 0.81 -58.97 -12.41
N ALA A 137 2.04 -59.38 -12.11
CA ALA A 137 2.39 -60.76 -11.84
C ALA A 137 2.01 -61.22 -10.43
N GLU A 138 1.86 -60.26 -9.47
CA GLU A 138 1.73 -60.62 -8.06
C GLU A 138 0.36 -60.35 -7.41
N ALA A 139 -0.47 -59.46 -7.92
CA ALA A 139 -1.69 -59.12 -7.19
C ALA A 139 -2.94 -58.87 -8.05
N ALA A 140 -3.86 -59.84 -8.05
CA ALA A 140 -5.19 -59.73 -8.69
C ALA A 140 -6.13 -58.73 -7.99
N GLY A 141 -5.80 -58.28 -6.79
CA GLY A 141 -6.61 -57.34 -5.97
C GLY A 141 -6.34 -55.85 -6.19
N GLY A 142 -5.11 -55.46 -6.58
CA GLY A 142 -4.72 -54.07 -6.75
C GLY A 142 -5.10 -53.43 -8.10
N ARG A 143 -5.69 -54.22 -9.01
CA ARG A 143 -5.99 -53.75 -10.38
C ARG A 143 -7.01 -52.61 -10.47
N ILE A 144 -7.91 -52.53 -9.54
CA ILE A 144 -9.01 -51.54 -9.57
C ILE A 144 -8.54 -50.16 -9.04
N GLU A 145 -7.68 -50.15 -8.04
CA GLU A 145 -7.12 -48.90 -7.49
C GLU A 145 -6.14 -48.22 -8.45
N LEU A 146 -5.20 -49.01 -9.04
CA LEU A 146 -4.25 -48.50 -10.02
C LEU A 146 -4.92 -47.95 -11.29
N ARG A 147 -6.06 -48.49 -11.68
CA ARG A 147 -6.86 -47.99 -12.79
C ARG A 147 -7.52 -46.64 -12.47
N ARG A 148 -8.00 -46.47 -11.24
CA ARG A 148 -8.54 -45.18 -10.76
C ARG A 148 -7.49 -44.08 -10.71
N GLU A 149 -6.29 -44.41 -10.24
CA GLU A 149 -5.14 -43.49 -10.23
C GLU A 149 -4.73 -43.06 -11.63
N GLN A 150 -4.70 -43.99 -12.58
CA GLN A 150 -4.39 -43.69 -13.97
C GLN A 150 -5.44 -42.78 -14.61
N GLU A 151 -6.72 -42.96 -14.28
CA GLU A 151 -7.81 -42.07 -14.74
C GLU A 151 -7.71 -40.67 -14.14
N THR A 152 -7.36 -40.55 -12.86
CA THR A 152 -7.16 -39.24 -12.21
C THR A 152 -5.93 -38.51 -12.73
N LEU A 153 -4.83 -39.23 -12.99
CA LEU A 153 -3.61 -38.63 -13.57
C LEU A 153 -3.79 -38.22 -15.03
N SER A 154 -4.57 -38.97 -15.82
CA SER A 154 -4.89 -38.60 -17.21
C SER A 154 -5.83 -37.36 -17.23
N ALA A 155 -6.79 -37.29 -16.33
CA ALA A 155 -7.66 -36.14 -16.18
C ALA A 155 -6.88 -34.87 -15.74
N SER A 156 -5.91 -35.04 -14.85
CA SER A 156 -5.00 -33.96 -14.43
C SER A 156 -4.12 -33.45 -15.57
N ARG A 157 -3.57 -34.39 -16.39
CA ARG A 157 -2.80 -34.02 -17.58
C ARG A 157 -3.64 -33.25 -18.60
N GLU A 158 -4.87 -33.69 -18.84
CA GLU A 158 -5.79 -32.97 -19.76
C GLU A 158 -6.21 -31.62 -19.22
N ALA A 159 -6.32 -31.49 -17.91
CA ALA A 159 -6.58 -30.20 -17.25
C ALA A 159 -5.40 -29.22 -17.45
N LEU A 160 -4.17 -29.69 -17.21
CA LEU A 160 -2.95 -28.89 -17.43
C LEU A 160 -2.75 -28.49 -18.89
N LEU A 161 -3.05 -29.38 -19.84
CA LEU A 161 -2.99 -29.05 -21.27
C LEU A 161 -4.03 -27.98 -21.67
N ARG A 162 -5.22 -28.04 -21.07
CA ARG A 162 -6.25 -26.99 -21.27
C ARG A 162 -5.81 -25.63 -20.67
N GLU A 163 -5.18 -25.65 -19.52
CA GLU A 163 -4.65 -24.44 -18.87
C GLU A 163 -3.53 -23.81 -19.71
N ILE A 164 -2.60 -24.61 -20.24
CA ILE A 164 -1.55 -24.14 -21.16
C ILE A 164 -2.16 -23.49 -22.42
N GLU A 165 -3.18 -24.08 -22.99
CA GLU A 165 -3.81 -23.53 -24.19
C GLU A 165 -4.60 -22.25 -23.86
N GLN A 166 -5.23 -22.18 -22.69
CA GLN A 166 -5.86 -20.96 -22.21
C GLN A 166 -4.83 -19.84 -21.99
N LEU A 167 -3.74 -20.14 -21.31
CA LEU A 167 -2.66 -19.16 -21.08
C LEU A 167 -2.03 -18.67 -22.39
N LYS A 168 -1.87 -19.55 -23.39
CA LYS A 168 -1.41 -19.16 -24.73
C LYS A 168 -2.41 -18.23 -25.44
N LYS A 169 -3.71 -18.47 -25.24
CA LYS A 169 -4.76 -17.60 -25.78
C LYS A 169 -4.76 -16.23 -25.10
N ASP A 170 -4.64 -16.22 -23.78
CA ASP A 170 -4.60 -14.99 -23.00
C ASP A 170 -3.34 -14.18 -23.32
N LEU A 171 -2.20 -14.85 -23.55
CA LEU A 171 -0.96 -14.20 -23.99
C LEU A 171 -1.14 -13.51 -25.36
N ARG A 172 -1.71 -14.21 -26.34
CA ARG A 172 -1.98 -13.61 -27.68
C ARG A 172 -2.95 -12.42 -27.58
N GLU A 173 -3.95 -12.53 -26.73
CA GLU A 173 -4.90 -11.44 -26.50
C GLU A 173 -4.23 -10.24 -25.82
N ALA A 174 -3.37 -10.49 -24.83
CA ALA A 174 -2.57 -9.44 -24.19
C ALA A 174 -1.59 -8.76 -25.16
N GLU A 175 -0.96 -9.53 -26.06
CA GLU A 175 -0.10 -9.01 -27.12
C GLU A 175 -0.89 -8.16 -28.12
N ARG A 176 -2.10 -8.59 -28.48
CA ARG A 176 -3.01 -7.83 -29.36
C ARG A 176 -3.41 -6.51 -28.71
N LEU A 177 -3.89 -6.55 -27.46
CA LEU A 177 -4.28 -5.34 -26.71
C LEU A 177 -3.11 -4.38 -26.50
N ARG A 178 -1.89 -4.92 -26.29
CA ARG A 178 -0.68 -4.12 -26.22
C ARG A 178 -0.42 -3.40 -27.55
N SER A 179 -0.50 -4.11 -28.67
CA SER A 179 -0.29 -3.52 -30.01
C SER A 179 -1.33 -2.44 -30.31
N GLU A 180 -2.60 -2.67 -29.94
CA GLU A 180 -3.68 -1.68 -30.08
C GLU A 180 -3.43 -0.45 -29.18
N ALA A 181 -2.98 -0.66 -27.95
CA ALA A 181 -2.64 0.42 -27.03
C ALA A 181 -1.41 1.24 -27.51
N GLU A 182 -0.42 0.58 -28.10
CA GLU A 182 0.75 1.24 -28.71
C GLU A 182 0.32 2.07 -29.94
N ALA A 183 -0.56 1.54 -30.79
CA ALA A 183 -1.11 2.27 -31.93
C ALA A 183 -1.92 3.49 -31.49
N HIS A 184 -2.84 3.30 -30.54
CA HIS A 184 -3.64 4.40 -29.99
C HIS A 184 -2.79 5.46 -29.26
N SER A 185 -1.77 5.03 -28.57
CA SER A 185 -0.78 5.93 -27.96
C SER A 185 -0.02 6.75 -29.05
N GLY A 186 0.25 6.16 -30.20
CA GLY A 186 0.80 6.85 -31.37
C GLY A 186 -0.14 7.93 -31.91
N GLU A 187 -1.39 7.59 -32.13
CA GLU A 187 -2.43 8.52 -32.59
C GLU A 187 -2.65 9.69 -31.61
N LEU A 188 -2.70 9.40 -30.31
CA LEU A 188 -2.83 10.44 -29.30
C LEU A 188 -1.62 11.38 -29.27
N ARG A 189 -0.40 10.86 -29.48
CA ARG A 189 0.81 11.69 -29.58
C ARG A 189 0.79 12.63 -30.78
N GLU A 190 0.38 12.13 -31.95
CA GLU A 190 0.17 12.99 -33.14
C GLU A 190 -0.88 14.07 -32.87
N ARG A 191 -1.98 13.69 -32.22
CA ARG A 191 -3.05 14.64 -31.88
C ARG A 191 -2.58 15.71 -30.89
N VAL A 192 -1.80 15.33 -29.88
CA VAL A 192 -1.18 16.28 -28.92
C VAL A 192 -0.24 17.23 -29.66
N LEU A 193 0.62 16.73 -30.54
CA LEU A 193 1.53 17.58 -31.34
C LEU A 193 0.77 18.58 -32.23
N LEU A 194 -0.34 18.16 -32.82
CA LEU A 194 -1.20 19.05 -33.63
C LEU A 194 -1.88 20.12 -32.76
N LEU A 195 -2.41 19.74 -31.59
CA LEU A 195 -3.03 20.68 -30.67
C LEU A 195 -2.00 21.65 -30.04
N GLU A 196 -0.79 21.18 -29.75
CA GLU A 196 0.31 22.03 -29.28
C GLU A 196 0.76 23.03 -30.36
N ALA A 197 0.81 22.63 -31.63
CA ALA A 197 1.07 23.51 -32.75
C ALA A 197 -0.05 24.57 -32.93
N GLU A 198 -1.32 24.16 -32.83
CA GLU A 198 -2.46 25.08 -32.87
C GLU A 198 -2.47 26.08 -31.69
N LEU A 199 -2.08 25.63 -30.49
CA LEU A 199 -1.94 26.48 -29.32
C LEU A 199 -0.77 27.46 -29.44
N ALA A 200 0.35 27.04 -30.04
CA ALA A 200 1.48 27.89 -30.33
C ALA A 200 1.15 28.98 -31.36
N GLU A 201 0.37 28.65 -32.39
CA GLU A 201 -0.11 29.61 -33.38
C GLU A 201 -1.11 30.62 -32.80
N ARG A 202 -1.93 30.22 -31.81
CA ARG A 202 -2.93 31.10 -31.15
C ARG A 202 -2.32 32.06 -30.11
N GLY A 203 -1.01 32.05 -29.94
CA GLY A 203 -0.29 32.96 -29.06
C GLY A 203 -0.51 32.61 -27.59
N ALA A 204 0.41 31.81 -27.08
CA ALA A 204 0.54 31.32 -25.73
C ALA A 204 -0.21 32.12 -24.68
N VAL A 205 -1.31 31.61 -24.32
CA VAL A 205 -2.12 32.10 -23.23
C VAL A 205 -1.40 31.70 -21.94
N GLY A 206 -0.80 32.65 -21.27
CA GLY A 206 -0.67 32.60 -19.82
C GLY A 206 -2.07 32.28 -19.30
N GLY A 207 -2.21 31.20 -18.53
CA GLY A 207 -3.53 30.64 -18.17
C GLY A 207 -4.48 31.72 -17.67
N ILE A 208 -5.76 31.58 -17.97
CA ILE A 208 -6.83 32.48 -17.55
C ILE A 208 -6.58 32.93 -16.09
N PRO A 209 -6.52 34.23 -15.80
CA PRO A 209 -6.27 34.72 -14.44
C PRO A 209 -7.27 34.09 -13.44
N LEU A 210 -6.80 33.76 -12.24
CA LEU A 210 -7.60 33.02 -11.24
C LEU A 210 -8.96 33.69 -10.97
N GLU A 211 -9.03 35.02 -10.93
CA GLU A 211 -10.27 35.74 -10.69
C GLU A 211 -11.27 35.64 -11.84
N VAL A 212 -10.77 35.55 -13.08
CA VAL A 212 -11.62 35.33 -14.25
C VAL A 212 -12.15 33.87 -14.23
N PHE A 213 -11.29 32.92 -13.85
CA PHE A 213 -11.69 31.51 -13.69
C PHE A 213 -12.76 31.34 -12.59
N LYS A 214 -12.61 31.98 -11.44
CA LYS A 214 -13.64 31.99 -10.39
C LYS A 214 -14.97 32.56 -10.90
N SER A 215 -14.90 33.61 -11.70
CA SER A 215 -16.10 34.24 -12.30
C SER A 215 -16.77 33.33 -13.34
N GLN A 216 -16.00 32.55 -14.09
CA GLN A 216 -16.52 31.53 -15.00
C GLN A 216 -17.21 30.38 -14.25
N LEU A 217 -16.60 29.88 -13.17
CA LEU A 217 -17.21 28.86 -12.33
C LEU A 217 -18.55 29.34 -11.75
N LEU A 218 -18.61 30.61 -11.27
CA LEU A 218 -19.86 31.17 -10.76
C LEU A 218 -20.95 31.19 -11.83
N ARG A 219 -20.62 31.62 -13.04
CA ARG A 219 -21.57 31.66 -14.16
C ARG A 219 -22.07 30.25 -14.51
N MET A 220 -21.16 29.24 -14.60
CA MET A 220 -21.54 27.87 -14.86
C MET A 220 -22.48 27.31 -13.78
N TRP A 221 -22.28 27.66 -12.51
CA TRP A 221 -23.20 27.27 -11.42
C TRP A 221 -24.54 28.01 -11.48
N GLU A 222 -24.55 29.27 -11.86
CA GLU A 222 -25.79 30.04 -12.10
C GLU A 222 -26.58 29.49 -13.28
N GLU A 223 -25.90 28.96 -14.28
CA GLU A 223 -26.46 28.30 -15.45
C GLU A 223 -26.78 26.80 -15.20
N GLU A 224 -26.62 26.30 -13.96
CA GLU A 224 -26.80 24.89 -13.56
C GLU A 224 -25.92 23.89 -14.34
N ASN A 225 -24.82 24.35 -14.92
CA ASN A 225 -23.89 23.51 -15.69
C ASN A 225 -22.82 22.89 -14.76
N PHE A 226 -23.26 22.09 -13.79
CA PHE A 226 -22.41 21.44 -12.79
C PHE A 226 -21.38 20.47 -13.38
N PRO A 227 -21.69 19.68 -14.43
CA PRO A 227 -20.71 18.75 -14.99
C PRO A 227 -19.49 19.43 -15.62
N GLU A 228 -19.69 20.58 -16.26
CA GLU A 228 -18.62 21.36 -16.88
C GLU A 228 -17.78 22.08 -15.82
N ALA A 229 -18.42 22.69 -14.84
CA ALA A 229 -17.76 23.31 -13.70
C ALA A 229 -16.90 22.30 -12.92
N SER A 230 -17.40 21.06 -12.74
CA SER A 230 -16.67 19.98 -12.08
C SER A 230 -15.46 19.52 -12.89
N ARG A 231 -15.59 19.44 -14.22
CA ARG A 231 -14.47 19.14 -15.13
C ARG A 231 -13.38 20.21 -15.08
N ASP A 232 -13.79 21.49 -15.12
CA ASP A 232 -12.87 22.62 -15.07
C ASP A 232 -12.14 22.69 -13.72
N LEU A 233 -12.82 22.34 -12.63
CA LEU A 233 -12.20 22.21 -11.30
C LEU A 233 -11.18 21.06 -11.25
N THR A 234 -11.51 19.92 -11.83
CA THR A 234 -10.58 18.77 -11.93
C THR A 234 -9.36 19.15 -12.77
N GLU A 235 -9.56 19.85 -13.89
CA GLU A 235 -8.45 20.37 -14.71
C GLU A 235 -7.60 21.36 -13.93
N ALA A 236 -8.22 22.30 -13.25
CA ALA A 236 -7.53 23.27 -12.40
C ALA A 236 -6.72 22.58 -11.28
N ALA A 237 -7.22 21.47 -10.74
CA ALA A 237 -6.52 20.71 -9.69
C ALA A 237 -5.11 20.28 -10.08
N TRP A 238 -4.82 20.00 -11.34
CA TRP A 238 -3.52 19.53 -11.80
C TRP A 238 -2.77 20.52 -12.70
N SER A 239 -3.48 21.38 -13.45
CA SER A 239 -2.85 22.26 -14.46
C SER A 239 -2.39 23.61 -13.88
N ARG A 240 -3.11 24.19 -12.89
CA ARG A 240 -2.76 25.48 -12.31
C ARG A 240 -1.61 25.40 -11.30
N PRO A 241 -0.88 26.50 -11.05
CA PRO A 241 0.07 26.59 -9.96
C PRO A 241 -0.57 26.19 -8.63
N LEU A 242 0.17 25.48 -7.76
CA LEU A 242 -0.39 24.98 -6.49
C LEU A 242 -0.95 26.12 -5.61
N ASP A 243 -0.28 27.26 -5.58
CA ASP A 243 -0.70 28.41 -4.78
C ASP A 243 -2.08 28.95 -5.24
N GLU A 244 -2.35 28.94 -6.56
CA GLU A 244 -3.67 29.29 -7.10
C GLU A 244 -4.74 28.26 -6.74
N VAL A 245 -4.37 26.98 -6.68
CA VAL A 245 -5.28 25.91 -6.28
C VAL A 245 -5.63 26.01 -4.79
N LEU A 246 -4.67 26.34 -3.95
CA LEU A 246 -4.91 26.62 -2.53
C LEU A 246 -5.81 27.86 -2.34
N ASP A 247 -5.59 28.93 -3.10
CA ASP A 247 -6.47 30.10 -3.12
C ASP A 247 -7.89 29.76 -3.61
N LEU A 248 -8.01 28.85 -4.58
CA LEU A 248 -9.30 28.35 -5.06
C LEU A 248 -10.03 27.52 -4.00
N MET A 249 -9.31 26.64 -3.30
CA MET A 249 -9.85 25.88 -2.16
C MET A 249 -10.37 26.82 -1.08
N ALA A 250 -9.60 27.85 -0.72
CA ALA A 250 -9.99 28.84 0.26
C ALA A 250 -11.23 29.62 -0.17
N TRP A 251 -11.29 30.04 -1.43
CA TRP A 251 -12.44 30.74 -1.99
C TRP A 251 -13.71 29.86 -1.98
N LEU A 252 -13.62 28.59 -2.38
CA LEU A 252 -14.73 27.64 -2.36
C LEU A 252 -15.25 27.41 -0.94
N SER A 253 -14.35 27.28 0.03
CA SER A 253 -14.75 27.11 1.43
C SER A 253 -15.41 28.35 2.01
N GLY A 254 -14.95 29.55 1.65
CA GLY A 254 -15.61 30.80 2.03
C GLY A 254 -17.07 30.82 1.58
N ARG A 255 -17.41 30.09 0.53
CA ARG A 255 -18.78 29.88 0.02
C ARG A 255 -19.54 28.75 0.69
N ARG A 256 -18.90 28.03 1.62
CA ARG A 256 -19.40 26.80 2.30
C ARG A 256 -19.69 25.62 1.36
N ASP A 257 -19.03 25.58 0.21
CA ASP A 257 -19.15 24.50 -0.76
C ASP A 257 -18.14 23.38 -0.45
N ARG A 258 -18.42 22.63 0.62
CA ARG A 258 -17.53 21.58 1.13
C ARG A 258 -17.31 20.45 0.13
N GLU A 259 -18.30 20.15 -0.68
CA GLU A 259 -18.23 19.05 -1.64
C GLU A 259 -17.20 19.37 -2.72
N GLN A 260 -17.24 20.56 -3.28
CA GLN A 260 -16.28 21.01 -4.31
C GLN A 260 -14.86 21.16 -3.73
N VAL A 261 -14.72 21.63 -2.49
CA VAL A 261 -13.40 21.66 -1.82
C VAL A 261 -12.85 20.24 -1.65
N SER A 262 -13.67 19.30 -1.19
CA SER A 262 -13.26 17.90 -1.02
C SER A 262 -12.89 17.25 -2.34
N ALA A 263 -13.63 17.50 -3.41
CA ALA A 263 -13.33 17.04 -4.76
C ALA A 263 -12.00 17.61 -5.26
N LEU A 264 -11.81 18.93 -5.15
CA LEU A 264 -10.58 19.60 -5.59
C LEU A 264 -9.34 19.11 -4.83
N VAL A 265 -9.45 18.91 -3.51
CA VAL A 265 -8.39 18.36 -2.66
C VAL A 265 -8.09 16.91 -3.05
N SER A 266 -9.13 16.10 -3.33
CA SER A 266 -9.00 14.72 -3.78
C SER A 266 -8.28 14.65 -5.13
N ASP A 267 -8.66 15.48 -6.08
CA ASP A 267 -8.05 15.52 -7.40
C ASP A 267 -6.59 16.02 -7.35
N ALA A 268 -6.32 17.05 -6.56
CA ALA A 268 -4.95 17.49 -6.30
C ALA A 268 -4.10 16.38 -5.65
N GLY A 269 -4.66 15.64 -4.69
CA GLY A 269 -3.99 14.50 -4.05
C GLY A 269 -3.67 13.36 -5.02
N ARG A 270 -4.56 13.10 -6.00
CA ARG A 270 -4.38 12.03 -6.99
C ARG A 270 -3.48 12.41 -8.16
N LEU A 271 -3.58 13.63 -8.66
CA LEU A 271 -3.04 14.00 -9.98
C LEU A 271 -1.70 14.74 -9.88
N ARG A 272 -1.43 15.44 -8.78
CA ARG A 272 -0.21 16.25 -8.63
C ARG A 272 1.04 15.44 -8.29
N PRO A 273 2.24 15.97 -8.60
CA PRO A 273 3.52 15.41 -8.14
C PRO A 273 3.58 15.27 -6.62
N ALA A 274 4.31 14.25 -6.11
CA ALA A 274 4.39 13.95 -4.69
C ALA A 274 4.82 15.15 -3.82
N GLY A 275 5.76 15.96 -4.30
CA GLY A 275 6.20 17.16 -3.59
C GLY A 275 5.10 18.21 -3.38
N GLU A 276 4.20 18.36 -4.34
CA GLU A 276 3.06 19.29 -4.24
C GLU A 276 1.95 18.72 -3.35
N VAL A 277 1.71 17.40 -3.43
CA VAL A 277 0.79 16.71 -2.53
C VAL A 277 1.20 16.86 -1.07
N LEU A 278 2.50 16.82 -0.78
CA LEU A 278 3.03 17.06 0.57
C LEU A 278 2.91 18.53 0.99
N ARG A 279 2.97 19.49 0.06
CA ARG A 279 2.67 20.90 0.37
C ARG A 279 1.20 21.09 0.75
N VAL A 280 0.27 20.38 0.08
CA VAL A 280 -1.14 20.36 0.50
C VAL A 280 -1.27 19.77 1.91
N ALA A 281 -0.55 18.68 2.22
CA ALA A 281 -0.52 18.11 3.56
C ALA A 281 -0.02 19.12 4.61
N ALA A 282 1.03 19.87 4.28
CA ALA A 282 1.54 20.92 5.17
C ALA A 282 0.47 21.98 5.50
N GLU A 283 -0.28 22.42 4.51
CA GLU A 283 -1.40 23.36 4.72
C GLU A 283 -2.55 22.74 5.53
N LEU A 284 -2.86 21.44 5.32
CA LEU A 284 -3.86 20.70 6.10
C LEU A 284 -3.47 20.58 7.59
N VAL A 285 -2.18 20.46 7.88
CA VAL A 285 -1.64 20.33 9.24
C VAL A 285 -1.48 21.70 9.91
N THR A 286 -0.92 22.69 9.20
CA THR A 286 -0.61 24.02 9.76
C THR A 286 -1.84 24.91 9.89
N GLY A 287 -3.00 24.43 9.53
CA GLY A 287 -4.28 25.12 9.36
C GLY A 287 -4.76 26.13 10.41
N SER A 288 -3.99 26.38 11.47
CA SER A 288 -4.32 27.39 12.48
C SER A 288 -3.63 28.74 12.29
N GLY A 289 -2.70 28.89 11.33
CA GLY A 289 -1.88 30.12 11.18
C GLY A 289 -1.71 30.64 9.76
N GLY A 290 -2.11 29.91 8.72
CA GLY A 290 -1.93 30.30 7.32
C GLY A 290 -3.15 30.99 6.70
N ARG A 291 -2.97 31.60 5.51
CA ARG A 291 -4.05 32.24 4.73
C ARG A 291 -5.25 31.31 4.47
N HIS A 292 -5.03 29.98 4.48
CA HIS A 292 -6.00 28.95 4.08
C HIS A 292 -6.47 28.08 5.27
N GLY A 293 -6.01 28.36 6.49
CA GLY A 293 -6.10 27.45 7.64
C GLY A 293 -7.50 27.06 8.09
N ALA A 294 -8.47 27.96 8.04
CA ALA A 294 -9.83 27.65 8.49
C ALA A 294 -10.57 26.64 7.57
N VAL A 295 -10.13 26.53 6.32
CA VAL A 295 -10.73 25.70 5.28
C VAL A 295 -10.26 24.26 5.36
N LEU A 296 -8.97 24.11 5.54
CA LEU A 296 -8.28 22.83 5.44
C LEU A 296 -8.29 22.07 6.78
N SER A 297 -8.75 22.69 7.86
CA SER A 297 -9.00 22.03 9.15
C SER A 297 -10.30 21.21 9.19
N ASP A 298 -11.15 21.28 8.17
CA ASP A 298 -12.35 20.44 8.07
C ASP A 298 -11.97 18.97 7.91
N THR A 299 -12.52 18.14 8.78
CA THR A 299 -12.24 16.68 8.78
C THR A 299 -12.65 15.99 7.47
N ALA A 300 -13.73 16.45 6.82
CA ALA A 300 -14.18 15.90 5.54
C ALA A 300 -13.17 16.18 4.41
N VAL A 301 -12.58 17.39 4.40
CA VAL A 301 -11.53 17.78 3.44
C VAL A 301 -10.25 16.95 3.68
N GLN A 302 -9.87 16.77 4.94
CA GLN A 302 -8.74 15.91 5.30
C GLN A 302 -9.00 14.45 4.90
N ASP A 303 -10.22 13.93 5.11
CA ASP A 303 -10.58 12.57 4.71
C ASP A 303 -10.52 12.39 3.18
N ALA A 304 -10.95 13.39 2.42
CA ALA A 304 -10.85 13.38 0.96
C ALA A 304 -9.39 13.33 0.50
N TRP A 305 -8.52 14.13 1.10
CA TRP A 305 -7.08 14.11 0.83
C TRP A 305 -6.47 12.75 1.20
N VAL A 306 -6.76 12.24 2.41
CA VAL A 306 -6.29 10.94 2.90
C VAL A 306 -6.68 9.82 1.93
N ALA A 307 -7.93 9.78 1.48
CA ALA A 307 -8.40 8.78 0.53
C ALA A 307 -7.70 8.87 -0.83
N ALA A 308 -7.48 10.09 -1.33
CA ALA A 308 -6.81 10.34 -2.58
C ALA A 308 -5.34 9.92 -2.55
N VAL A 309 -4.61 10.32 -1.51
CA VAL A 309 -3.18 9.98 -1.36
C VAL A 309 -2.99 8.50 -1.08
N ALA A 310 -3.84 7.90 -0.24
CA ALA A 310 -3.82 6.46 0.01
C ALA A 310 -3.93 5.62 -1.28
N SER A 311 -4.59 6.16 -2.33
CA SER A 311 -4.68 5.47 -3.63
C SER A 311 -3.34 5.39 -4.38
N ARG A 312 -2.35 6.19 -4.01
CA ARG A 312 -1.04 6.27 -4.64
C ARG A 312 0.06 5.60 -3.81
N ILE A 313 -0.27 5.26 -2.56
CA ILE A 313 0.68 4.64 -1.65
C ILE A 313 0.83 3.17 -2.02
N THR A 314 2.09 2.76 -2.18
CA THR A 314 2.53 1.40 -2.46
C THR A 314 3.62 1.01 -1.45
N GLU A 315 3.97 -0.26 -1.38
CA GLU A 315 5.07 -0.74 -0.52
C GLU A 315 6.38 0.01 -0.76
N SER A 316 6.65 0.43 -2.00
CA SER A 316 7.90 1.10 -2.38
C SER A 316 7.98 2.56 -1.95
N ASN A 317 6.86 3.23 -1.72
CA ASN A 317 6.84 4.68 -1.43
C ASN A 317 6.22 5.03 -0.06
N VAL A 318 5.63 4.07 0.64
CA VAL A 318 4.95 4.30 1.92
C VAL A 318 5.85 4.93 2.97
N ALA A 319 7.10 4.47 3.07
CA ALA A 319 8.07 4.99 4.03
C ALA A 319 8.39 6.48 3.82
N ASP A 320 8.48 6.91 2.57
CA ASP A 320 8.76 8.31 2.22
C ASP A 320 7.55 9.22 2.51
N TYR A 321 6.35 8.81 2.07
CA TYR A 321 5.13 9.55 2.35
C TYR A 321 4.85 9.64 3.85
N TYR A 322 4.93 8.52 4.57
CA TYR A 322 4.64 8.46 6.00
C TYR A 322 5.56 9.38 6.80
N ARG A 323 6.88 9.28 6.62
CA ARG A 323 7.87 10.12 7.31
C ARG A 323 7.70 11.60 7.02
N ARG A 324 7.43 11.97 5.77
CA ARG A 324 7.27 13.38 5.39
C ARG A 324 6.00 13.99 5.98
N VAL A 325 4.88 13.26 5.97
CA VAL A 325 3.64 13.75 6.58
C VAL A 325 3.80 13.82 8.09
N LEU A 326 4.39 12.81 8.73
CA LEU A 326 4.67 12.80 10.17
C LEU A 326 5.57 13.97 10.59
N ALA A 327 6.60 14.28 9.80
CA ALA A 327 7.47 15.42 10.05
C ALA A 327 6.75 16.79 9.98
N LEU A 328 5.66 16.88 9.21
CA LEU A 328 4.82 18.08 9.14
C LEU A 328 3.88 18.22 10.33
N GLU A 329 3.38 17.09 10.85
CA GLU A 329 2.36 17.09 11.92
C GLU A 329 2.94 17.44 13.30
N GLY A 330 4.19 17.10 13.54
CA GLY A 330 4.77 17.15 14.88
C GLY A 330 4.17 16.12 15.85
N PRO A 331 4.54 16.16 17.13
CA PRO A 331 4.10 15.16 18.10
C PRO A 331 2.59 15.24 18.33
N GLY A 332 1.90 14.13 18.08
CA GLY A 332 0.44 13.96 18.30
C GLY A 332 -0.43 14.17 17.07
N GLY A 333 0.14 14.38 15.89
CA GLY A 333 -0.60 14.40 14.63
C GLY A 333 -1.22 13.04 14.31
N THR A 334 -2.29 13.06 13.52
CA THR A 334 -3.05 11.85 13.15
C THR A 334 -3.23 11.67 11.65
N LEU A 335 -2.80 12.62 10.83
CA LEU A 335 -3.01 12.60 9.38
C LEU A 335 -2.18 11.50 8.71
N SER A 336 -0.91 11.37 9.14
CA SER A 336 0.00 10.30 8.67
C SER A 336 -0.57 8.91 8.98
N ASP A 337 -1.08 8.72 10.20
CA ASP A 337 -1.69 7.46 10.63
C ASP A 337 -3.01 7.18 9.91
N ARG A 338 -3.83 8.19 9.68
CA ARG A 338 -5.08 8.08 8.90
C ARG A 338 -4.79 7.73 7.44
N MET A 339 -3.75 8.32 6.88
CA MET A 339 -3.27 8.03 5.53
C MET A 339 -2.78 6.59 5.41
N LEU A 340 -1.94 6.13 6.34
CA LEU A 340 -1.48 4.75 6.39
C LEU A 340 -2.65 3.78 6.59
N ALA A 341 -3.55 4.07 7.53
CA ALA A 341 -4.75 3.26 7.75
C ALA A 341 -5.65 3.20 6.52
N ALA A 342 -5.78 4.28 5.76
CA ALA A 342 -6.53 4.27 4.51
C ALA A 342 -5.83 3.44 3.42
N ALA A 343 -4.51 3.51 3.30
CA ALA A 343 -3.74 2.68 2.39
C ALA A 343 -3.85 1.19 2.75
N VAL A 344 -3.67 0.85 4.02
CA VAL A 344 -3.85 -0.53 4.53
C VAL A 344 -5.29 -1.01 4.28
N ARG A 345 -6.32 -0.19 4.45
CA ARG A 345 -7.71 -0.55 4.10
C ARG A 345 -7.92 -0.86 2.62
N ARG A 346 -7.10 -0.35 1.74
CA ARG A 346 -7.17 -0.61 0.29
C ARG A 346 -6.41 -1.84 -0.15
N ALA A 347 -5.41 -2.27 0.63
CA ALA A 347 -4.61 -3.44 0.30
C ALA A 347 -5.52 -4.65 0.05
N THR A 348 -5.33 -5.37 -1.02
CA THR A 348 -6.19 -6.50 -1.42
C THR A 348 -5.69 -7.83 -0.85
N THR A 349 -4.40 -7.90 -0.55
CA THR A 349 -3.76 -9.11 -0.02
C THR A 349 -3.12 -8.85 1.35
N PRO A 350 -2.98 -9.88 2.21
CA PRO A 350 -2.26 -9.77 3.47
C PRO A 350 -0.80 -9.30 3.29
N SER A 351 -0.14 -9.76 2.21
CA SER A 351 1.24 -9.39 1.88
C SER A 351 1.37 -7.89 1.59
N GLU A 352 0.46 -7.33 0.80
CA GLU A 352 0.41 -5.90 0.51
C GLU A 352 0.19 -5.07 1.78
N ALA A 353 -0.75 -5.48 2.64
CA ALA A 353 -0.99 -4.82 3.92
C ALA A 353 0.23 -4.88 4.84
N LEU A 354 0.91 -6.03 4.87
CA LEU A 354 2.15 -6.24 5.62
C LEU A 354 3.27 -5.33 5.08
N GLY A 355 3.47 -5.28 3.77
CA GLY A 355 4.46 -4.42 3.12
C GLY A 355 4.25 -2.94 3.43
N LEU A 356 3.01 -2.47 3.44
CA LEU A 356 2.66 -1.10 3.83
C LEU A 356 2.99 -0.82 5.31
N LEU A 357 2.66 -1.73 6.22
CA LEU A 357 2.92 -1.57 7.64
C LEU A 357 4.42 -1.60 7.95
N THR A 358 5.14 -2.59 7.43
CA THR A 358 6.59 -2.73 7.66
C THR A 358 7.36 -1.58 7.03
N GLY A 359 6.98 -1.16 5.81
CA GLY A 359 7.59 -0.02 5.12
C GLY A 359 7.44 1.29 5.89
N ALA A 360 6.26 1.57 6.45
CA ALA A 360 6.03 2.76 7.25
C ALA A 360 6.88 2.78 8.53
N MET A 361 7.11 1.61 9.16
CA MET A 361 7.79 1.50 10.45
C MET A 361 9.32 1.38 10.35
N THR A 362 9.89 1.11 9.19
CA THR A 362 11.35 1.08 8.98
C THR A 362 12.05 2.43 9.24
N GLY A 363 11.29 3.50 9.45
CA GLY A 363 11.78 4.84 9.76
C GLY A 363 12.09 5.12 11.25
N GLY A 364 11.86 4.19 12.17
CA GLY A 364 12.24 4.32 13.60
C GLY A 364 11.29 5.18 14.45
N GLU A 365 10.20 5.71 13.90
CA GLU A 365 9.22 6.51 14.63
C GLU A 365 7.95 5.70 14.89
N SER A 366 7.36 5.94 16.08
CA SER A 366 6.22 5.18 16.58
C SER A 366 4.93 5.63 15.88
N ALA A 367 4.45 4.87 14.90
CA ALA A 367 3.12 5.07 14.33
C ALA A 367 2.03 4.94 15.41
N ASN A 368 0.89 5.62 15.22
CA ASN A 368 -0.29 5.39 16.07
C ASN A 368 -0.90 4.02 15.74
N LEU A 369 -0.28 2.99 16.29
CA LEU A 369 -0.60 1.58 16.07
C LEU A 369 -2.09 1.23 16.22
N PRO A 370 -2.87 1.80 17.18
CA PRO A 370 -4.29 1.50 17.29
C PRO A 370 -5.12 1.89 16.06
N LEU A 371 -4.75 2.92 15.35
CA LEU A 371 -5.50 3.42 14.20
C LEU A 371 -5.20 2.57 12.95
N THR A 372 -3.95 2.26 12.71
CA THR A 372 -3.52 1.42 11.58
C THR A 372 -3.95 -0.03 11.73
N THR A 373 -3.86 -0.60 12.94
CA THR A 373 -4.33 -1.96 13.20
C THR A 373 -5.85 -2.10 13.06
N SER A 374 -6.62 -1.03 13.33
CA SER A 374 -8.06 -1.03 13.06
C SER A 374 -8.41 -1.19 11.58
N ALA A 375 -7.52 -0.74 10.69
CA ALA A 375 -7.71 -0.88 9.25
C ALA A 375 -7.51 -2.32 8.76
N VAL A 376 -6.60 -3.07 9.38
CA VAL A 376 -6.38 -4.50 9.11
C VAL A 376 -7.62 -5.32 9.45
N VAL A 377 -8.28 -4.97 10.56
CA VAL A 377 -9.43 -5.70 11.13
C VAL A 377 -10.77 -5.08 10.71
N ALA A 378 -10.81 -4.37 9.59
CA ALA A 378 -12.04 -3.74 9.13
C ALA A 378 -13.15 -4.79 8.88
N PRO A 379 -14.39 -4.57 9.37
CA PRO A 379 -15.46 -5.60 9.34
C PRO A 379 -15.76 -6.14 7.94
N HIS A 380 -15.70 -5.29 6.92
CA HIS A 380 -15.93 -5.71 5.53
C HIS A 380 -14.87 -6.68 5.00
N ARG A 381 -13.63 -6.60 5.50
CA ARG A 381 -12.55 -7.54 5.13
C ARG A 381 -12.70 -8.87 5.82
N VAL A 382 -12.88 -8.84 7.12
CA VAL A 382 -13.11 -10.06 7.91
C VAL A 382 -14.37 -10.80 7.44
N ALA A 383 -15.30 -10.10 6.80
CA ALA A 383 -16.47 -10.72 6.18
C ALA A 383 -16.13 -11.46 4.87
N VAL A 384 -15.10 -11.02 4.13
CA VAL A 384 -14.67 -11.59 2.84
C VAL A 384 -13.56 -12.63 3.04
N ASP A 385 -12.60 -12.32 3.91
CA ASP A 385 -11.42 -13.15 4.19
C ASP A 385 -11.18 -13.12 5.71
N ALA A 386 -11.57 -14.19 6.36
CA ALA A 386 -11.44 -14.34 7.82
C ALA A 386 -9.96 -14.52 8.23
N GLY A 387 -9.13 -15.08 7.37
CA GLY A 387 -7.71 -15.32 7.59
C GLY A 387 -6.84 -14.07 7.44
N PHE A 388 -7.31 -13.06 6.71
CA PHE A 388 -6.54 -11.84 6.39
C PHE A 388 -5.81 -11.21 7.61
N PRO A 389 -6.47 -10.89 8.72
CA PRO A 389 -5.80 -10.27 9.86
C PRO A 389 -4.78 -11.20 10.54
N PHE A 390 -5.00 -12.50 10.51
CA PHE A 390 -4.06 -13.47 11.08
C PHE A 390 -2.80 -13.63 10.22
N HIS A 391 -2.95 -13.67 8.89
CA HIS A 391 -1.79 -13.68 7.97
C HIS A 391 -0.94 -12.41 8.15
N VAL A 392 -1.58 -11.24 8.29
CA VAL A 392 -0.86 -9.99 8.59
C VAL A 392 -0.18 -10.06 9.95
N ALA A 393 -0.85 -10.57 10.99
CA ALA A 393 -0.26 -10.69 12.32
C ALA A 393 0.97 -11.61 12.33
N VAL A 394 0.90 -12.77 11.68
CA VAL A 394 2.05 -13.69 11.55
C VAL A 394 3.19 -13.05 10.78
N GLY A 395 2.92 -12.40 9.63
CA GLY A 395 3.94 -11.69 8.89
C GLY A 395 4.61 -10.57 9.69
N LEU A 396 3.86 -9.88 10.57
CA LEU A 396 4.42 -8.90 11.51
C LEU A 396 5.31 -9.55 12.57
N LEU A 397 4.98 -10.76 13.05
CA LEU A 397 5.83 -11.53 13.96
C LEU A 397 7.15 -11.92 13.28
N ASP A 398 7.08 -12.40 12.05
CA ASP A 398 8.25 -12.77 11.24
C ASP A 398 9.15 -11.55 10.95
N ALA A 399 8.54 -10.37 10.79
CA ALA A 399 9.25 -9.09 10.66
C ALA A 399 9.79 -8.53 12.01
N GLY A 400 9.60 -9.23 13.13
CA GLY A 400 10.04 -8.78 14.46
C GLY A 400 9.15 -7.70 15.11
N MET A 401 8.00 -7.37 14.51
CA MET A 401 7.09 -6.30 14.95
C MET A 401 6.03 -6.81 15.94
N ARG A 402 6.51 -7.38 17.06
CA ARG A 402 5.68 -8.11 18.05
C ARG A 402 4.55 -7.26 18.65
N GLU A 403 4.80 -5.99 18.94
CA GLU A 403 3.79 -5.10 19.53
C GLU A 403 2.66 -4.78 18.55
N THR A 404 2.98 -4.57 17.28
CA THR A 404 1.99 -4.35 16.23
C THR A 404 1.14 -5.61 16.00
N ALA A 405 1.77 -6.78 15.93
CA ALA A 405 1.08 -8.06 15.85
C ALA A 405 0.13 -8.28 17.04
N ARG A 406 0.59 -7.98 18.26
CA ARG A 406 -0.22 -8.01 19.49
C ARG A 406 -1.49 -7.16 19.36
N LEU A 407 -1.35 -5.94 18.84
CA LEU A 407 -2.50 -5.03 18.66
C LEU A 407 -3.48 -5.53 17.60
N VAL A 408 -3.00 -6.12 16.51
CA VAL A 408 -3.87 -6.74 15.48
C VAL A 408 -4.68 -7.87 16.11
N ILE A 409 -4.01 -8.82 16.77
CA ILE A 409 -4.65 -9.98 17.41
C ILE A 409 -5.65 -9.51 18.49
N ALA A 410 -5.24 -8.56 19.33
CA ALA A 410 -6.11 -7.98 20.36
C ALA A 410 -7.36 -7.32 19.76
N ARG A 411 -7.23 -6.73 18.59
CA ARG A 411 -8.36 -6.08 17.92
C ARG A 411 -9.32 -7.10 17.32
N VAL A 412 -8.79 -8.15 16.69
CA VAL A 412 -9.61 -9.26 16.17
C VAL A 412 -10.36 -9.95 17.30
N SER A 413 -9.69 -10.27 18.41
CA SER A 413 -10.31 -10.93 19.55
C SER A 413 -11.29 -10.04 20.33
N ARG A 414 -11.19 -8.69 20.20
CA ARG A 414 -12.07 -7.71 20.86
C ARG A 414 -13.29 -7.30 20.04
N GLN A 415 -13.53 -7.85 18.87
CA GLN A 415 -14.73 -7.54 18.07
C GLN A 415 -16.04 -7.99 18.76
N GLY A 416 -15.92 -8.83 19.81
CA GLY A 416 -16.97 -8.99 20.82
C GLY A 416 -16.69 -8.08 22.03
N SER A 417 -17.71 -7.41 22.58
CA SER A 417 -17.56 -6.61 23.81
C SER A 417 -16.91 -7.47 24.92
N PRO A 418 -15.92 -6.96 25.67
CA PRO A 418 -15.19 -7.75 26.67
C PRO A 418 -16.07 -8.26 27.83
N LYS A 419 -17.32 -7.83 27.91
CA LYS A 419 -18.28 -8.24 28.94
C LYS A 419 -19.43 -9.11 28.42
N VAL A 420 -19.47 -9.41 27.13
CA VAL A 420 -20.54 -10.18 26.50
C VAL A 420 -19.93 -11.37 25.78
N LYS A 421 -20.50 -12.55 25.96
CA LYS A 421 -20.17 -13.76 25.19
C LYS A 421 -20.10 -13.40 23.69
N PRO A 422 -19.03 -13.76 22.97
CA PRO A 422 -18.95 -13.47 21.54
C PRO A 422 -20.17 -14.07 20.84
N SER A 423 -20.74 -13.33 19.89
CA SER A 423 -21.82 -13.90 19.09
C SER A 423 -21.25 -15.06 18.25
N ALA A 424 -22.03 -16.14 18.12
CA ALA A 424 -21.59 -17.33 17.37
C ALA A 424 -20.98 -16.99 15.99
N PRO A 425 -21.58 -16.11 15.16
CA PRO A 425 -21.00 -15.78 13.85
C PRO A 425 -19.62 -15.09 13.91
N VAL A 426 -19.33 -14.36 15.00
CA VAL A 426 -18.03 -13.69 15.17
C VAL A 426 -16.97 -14.70 15.61
N ALA A 427 -17.32 -15.59 16.54
CA ALA A 427 -16.42 -16.64 17.02
C ALA A 427 -16.13 -17.68 15.92
N GLU A 428 -17.14 -18.09 15.15
CA GLU A 428 -16.97 -19.00 14.01
C GLU A 428 -16.04 -18.43 12.93
N ARG A 429 -16.16 -17.14 12.61
CA ARG A 429 -15.24 -16.48 11.67
C ARG A 429 -13.83 -16.40 12.22
N PHE A 430 -13.67 -16.16 13.50
CA PHE A 430 -12.37 -16.14 14.15
C PHE A 430 -11.67 -17.51 14.03
N ASP A 431 -12.37 -18.59 14.36
CA ASP A 431 -11.87 -19.96 14.23
C ASP A 431 -11.56 -20.32 12.77
N LEU A 432 -12.46 -19.96 11.84
CA LEU A 432 -12.25 -20.18 10.41
C LEU A 432 -10.98 -19.47 9.93
N GLY A 433 -10.76 -18.22 10.33
CA GLY A 433 -9.56 -17.47 9.94
C GLY A 433 -8.27 -18.07 10.47
N LEU A 434 -8.28 -18.68 11.64
CA LEU A 434 -7.12 -19.42 12.17
C LEU A 434 -6.86 -20.70 11.38
N ARG A 435 -7.92 -21.42 10.95
CA ARG A 435 -7.79 -22.64 10.14
C ARG A 435 -7.25 -22.40 8.73
N GLU A 436 -7.32 -21.17 8.23
CA GLU A 436 -6.71 -20.77 6.95
C GLU A 436 -5.18 -20.62 7.03
N LEU A 437 -4.61 -20.51 8.24
CA LEU A 437 -3.17 -20.42 8.42
C LEU A 437 -2.48 -21.78 8.18
N ALA A 438 -1.31 -21.71 7.53
CA ALA A 438 -0.44 -22.89 7.43
C ALA A 438 0.13 -23.28 8.81
N GLU A 439 0.44 -24.56 9.00
CA GLU A 439 0.97 -25.10 10.26
C GLU A 439 2.13 -24.28 10.89
N PRO A 440 3.18 -23.86 10.15
CA PRO A 440 4.25 -23.05 10.75
C PRO A 440 3.76 -21.71 11.26
N ALA A 441 2.80 -21.09 10.57
CA ALA A 441 2.23 -19.80 10.94
C ALA A 441 1.38 -19.91 12.21
N LEU A 442 0.59 -20.98 12.34
CA LEU A 442 -0.16 -21.29 13.57
C LEU A 442 0.76 -21.47 14.77
N HIS A 443 1.84 -22.26 14.59
CA HIS A 443 2.82 -22.47 15.65
C HIS A 443 3.48 -21.15 16.08
N SER A 444 3.92 -20.31 15.13
CA SER A 444 4.48 -18.98 15.43
C SER A 444 3.49 -18.09 16.21
N LEU A 445 2.22 -18.11 15.82
CA LEU A 445 1.17 -17.35 16.49
C LEU A 445 0.93 -17.83 17.92
N PHE A 446 0.82 -19.14 18.12
CA PHE A 446 0.55 -19.74 19.43
C PHE A 446 1.75 -19.60 20.36
N ALA A 447 2.97 -19.81 19.87
CA ALA A 447 4.20 -19.55 20.62
C ALA A 447 4.29 -18.08 21.06
N PHE A 448 3.95 -17.14 20.14
CA PHE A 448 3.87 -15.73 20.48
C PHE A 448 2.85 -15.45 21.61
N LEU A 449 1.66 -16.04 21.56
CA LEU A 449 0.64 -15.89 22.60
C LEU A 449 1.10 -16.47 23.94
N ALA A 450 1.84 -17.58 23.90
CA ALA A 450 2.44 -18.20 25.09
C ALA A 450 3.56 -17.36 25.70
N GLU A 451 4.32 -16.64 24.88
CA GLU A 451 5.41 -15.73 25.34
C GLU A 451 4.92 -14.34 25.71
N CYS A 452 3.76 -13.93 25.18
CA CYS A 452 3.22 -12.58 25.33
C CYS A 452 2.93 -12.29 26.82
N ALA A 453 3.39 -11.14 27.32
CA ALA A 453 3.10 -10.71 28.69
C ALA A 453 1.62 -10.34 28.93
N ASP A 454 0.83 -10.19 27.86
CA ASP A 454 -0.59 -9.85 27.92
C ASP A 454 -1.45 -11.14 28.05
N GLU A 455 -1.57 -11.63 29.27
CA GLU A 455 -2.38 -12.81 29.60
C GLU A 455 -3.85 -12.66 29.19
N ARG A 456 -4.35 -11.41 29.19
CA ARG A 456 -5.73 -11.11 28.75
C ARG A 456 -5.90 -11.37 27.25
N LEU A 457 -4.83 -11.19 26.48
CA LEU A 457 -4.86 -11.46 25.04
C LEU A 457 -4.99 -12.95 24.76
N ALA A 458 -4.14 -13.76 25.41
CA ALA A 458 -4.20 -15.22 25.28
C ALA A 458 -5.57 -15.77 25.71
N GLY A 459 -6.10 -15.27 26.83
CA GLY A 459 -7.44 -15.61 27.29
C GLY A 459 -8.55 -15.21 26.32
N ALA A 460 -8.46 -14.01 25.72
CA ALA A 460 -9.47 -13.57 24.74
C ALA A 460 -9.45 -14.42 23.46
N VAL A 461 -8.27 -14.79 22.97
CA VAL A 461 -8.10 -15.69 21.83
C VAL A 461 -8.68 -17.08 22.14
N ALA A 462 -8.36 -17.64 23.30
CA ALA A 462 -8.88 -18.94 23.75
C ALA A 462 -10.42 -18.97 23.81
N VAL A 463 -11.04 -17.91 24.36
CA VAL A 463 -12.52 -17.76 24.38
C VAL A 463 -13.10 -17.76 22.96
N MET A 464 -12.50 -16.99 22.05
CA MET A 464 -12.98 -16.91 20.67
C MET A 464 -12.89 -18.26 19.95
N MET A 465 -11.77 -18.98 20.14
CA MET A 465 -11.57 -20.31 19.54
C MET A 465 -12.57 -21.33 20.08
N TYR A 466 -12.75 -21.40 21.38
CA TYR A 466 -13.69 -22.36 21.98
C TYR A 466 -15.13 -22.17 21.48
N HIS A 467 -15.58 -20.92 21.44
CA HIS A 467 -16.94 -20.63 20.97
C HIS A 467 -17.10 -20.70 19.44
N GLY A 468 -16.01 -20.60 18.70
CA GLY A 468 -15.99 -20.69 17.23
C GLY A 468 -15.86 -22.11 16.69
N ALA A 469 -15.31 -23.02 17.51
CA ALA A 469 -14.88 -24.36 17.07
C ALA A 469 -15.98 -25.28 16.51
N GLY A 470 -17.27 -24.96 16.74
CA GLY A 470 -18.39 -25.73 16.18
C GLY A 470 -18.38 -27.23 16.52
N GLY A 471 -17.65 -27.63 17.58
CA GLY A 471 -17.46 -29.01 18.02
C GLY A 471 -16.10 -29.64 17.68
N ASP A 472 -15.30 -29.04 16.78
CA ASP A 472 -13.93 -29.45 16.52
C ASP A 472 -12.93 -28.60 17.32
N LEU A 473 -12.53 -29.08 18.46
CA LEU A 473 -11.66 -28.40 19.41
C LEU A 473 -10.16 -28.64 19.17
N SER A 474 -9.78 -29.29 18.09
CA SER A 474 -8.38 -29.68 17.82
C SER A 474 -7.39 -28.50 17.81
N LEU A 475 -7.78 -27.37 17.22
CA LEU A 475 -6.98 -26.13 17.23
C LEU A 475 -6.93 -25.49 18.61
N PHE A 476 -8.04 -25.52 19.34
CA PHE A 476 -8.12 -25.01 20.69
C PHE A 476 -7.24 -25.81 21.64
N ASP A 477 -7.26 -27.14 21.54
CA ASP A 477 -6.41 -28.04 22.33
C ASP A 477 -4.92 -27.75 22.10
N ARG A 478 -4.51 -27.50 20.87
CA ARG A 478 -3.14 -27.09 20.54
C ARG A 478 -2.74 -25.75 21.19
N LEU A 479 -3.64 -24.76 21.17
CA LEU A 479 -3.39 -23.52 21.90
C LEU A 479 -3.22 -23.76 23.40
N LEU A 480 -4.05 -24.63 23.98
CA LEU A 480 -3.95 -24.99 25.41
C LEU A 480 -2.62 -25.67 25.75
N ASP A 481 -2.10 -26.51 24.86
CA ASP A 481 -0.78 -27.14 25.03
C ASP A 481 0.36 -26.11 25.06
N GLU A 482 0.33 -25.13 24.16
CA GLU A 482 1.31 -24.04 24.14
C GLU A 482 1.19 -23.11 25.36
N LEU A 483 -0.02 -22.87 25.87
CA LEU A 483 -0.28 -22.04 27.05
C LEU A 483 0.00 -22.76 28.38
N ARG A 484 0.17 -24.07 28.38
CA ARG A 484 0.35 -24.88 29.58
C ARG A 484 1.41 -24.39 30.57
N PRO A 485 2.57 -23.85 30.14
CA PRO A 485 3.57 -23.29 31.04
C PRO A 485 3.10 -22.09 31.88
N ARG A 486 2.00 -21.45 31.49
CA ARG A 486 1.43 -20.25 32.13
C ARG A 486 0.01 -20.45 32.67
N THR A 487 -0.32 -21.67 32.99
CA THR A 487 -1.70 -22.11 33.31
C THR A 487 -2.40 -21.22 34.35
N ASP A 488 -1.73 -20.90 35.46
CA ASP A 488 -2.36 -20.19 36.58
C ASP A 488 -2.80 -18.76 36.21
N ASN A 489 -1.96 -18.04 35.45
CA ASN A 489 -2.23 -16.66 35.09
C ASN A 489 -3.25 -16.55 33.95
N VAL A 490 -3.18 -17.45 32.97
CA VAL A 490 -4.12 -17.52 31.88
C VAL A 490 -5.51 -17.90 32.40
N LEU A 491 -5.60 -18.89 33.29
CA LEU A 491 -6.84 -19.26 33.96
C LEU A 491 -7.45 -18.10 34.76
N ALA A 492 -6.65 -17.38 35.56
CA ALA A 492 -7.12 -16.22 36.29
C ALA A 492 -7.69 -15.13 35.37
N SER A 493 -7.02 -14.86 34.25
CA SER A 493 -7.50 -13.88 33.26
C SER A 493 -8.74 -14.35 32.52
N MET A 494 -8.87 -15.63 32.39
CA MET A 494 -9.98 -16.31 31.78
C MET A 494 -11.20 -16.33 32.73
N MET A 495 -11.05 -16.58 34.01
CA MET A 495 -12.15 -16.63 35.00
C MET A 495 -12.98 -15.34 35.08
N ASP A 496 -12.40 -14.20 34.80
CA ASP A 496 -13.08 -12.89 34.82
C ASP A 496 -14.12 -12.72 33.68
N ARG A 497 -14.16 -13.64 32.71
CA ARG A 497 -14.87 -13.43 31.43
C ARG A 497 -15.64 -14.63 30.88
N TRP A 498 -15.78 -15.76 31.63
CA TRP A 498 -16.11 -17.05 31.02
C TRP A 498 -17.51 -17.64 31.26
N SER A 499 -17.85 -18.50 30.27
CA SER A 499 -18.87 -19.49 30.53
C SER A 499 -18.32 -20.60 31.45
N PRO A 500 -19.10 -21.09 32.38
CA PRO A 500 -18.69 -22.21 33.24
C PRO A 500 -18.21 -23.44 32.46
N ASP A 501 -18.81 -23.68 31.29
CA ASP A 501 -18.53 -24.84 30.43
C ASP A 501 -17.10 -24.82 29.88
N LEU A 502 -16.60 -23.63 29.54
CA LEU A 502 -15.22 -23.47 29.03
C LEU A 502 -14.19 -23.66 30.14
N PHE A 503 -14.47 -23.13 31.34
CA PHE A 503 -13.60 -23.34 32.49
C PHE A 503 -13.51 -24.82 32.84
N GLU A 504 -14.63 -25.51 32.88
CA GLU A 504 -14.69 -26.95 33.12
C GLU A 504 -13.91 -27.74 32.06
N TYR A 505 -14.03 -27.37 30.77
CA TYR A 505 -13.28 -27.99 29.71
C TYR A 505 -11.78 -27.85 29.92
N VAL A 506 -11.26 -26.63 30.17
CA VAL A 506 -9.84 -26.38 30.34
C VAL A 506 -9.26 -27.06 31.58
N VAL A 507 -10.00 -27.04 32.68
CA VAL A 507 -9.60 -27.75 33.90
C VAL A 507 -9.48 -29.25 33.62
N ASN A 508 -10.46 -29.84 32.95
CA ASN A 508 -10.41 -31.27 32.60
C ASN A 508 -9.33 -31.60 31.59
N TYR A 509 -9.01 -30.70 30.68
CA TYR A 509 -7.93 -30.86 29.68
C TYR A 509 -6.53 -30.85 30.34
N TRP A 510 -6.27 -29.88 31.22
CA TRP A 510 -4.95 -29.78 31.86
C TRP A 510 -4.76 -30.71 33.07
N TRP A 511 -5.84 -31.05 33.75
CA TRP A 511 -5.84 -31.96 34.93
C TRP A 511 -6.86 -33.09 34.76
N PRO A 512 -6.62 -34.01 33.81
CA PRO A 512 -7.54 -35.14 33.60
C PRO A 512 -7.55 -36.03 34.84
N GLY A 513 -8.63 -35.94 35.63
CA GLY A 513 -8.80 -36.64 36.90
C GLY A 513 -8.92 -35.75 38.15
N GLY A 514 -8.85 -34.41 37.99
CA GLY A 514 -8.83 -33.47 39.12
C GLY A 514 -10.16 -32.95 39.59
N ALA A 515 -11.28 -33.21 38.92
CA ALA A 515 -12.58 -32.73 39.35
C ALA A 515 -13.19 -33.47 40.60
N GLY A 516 -12.45 -34.39 41.18
CA GLY A 516 -12.83 -35.13 42.38
C GLY A 516 -11.84 -35.11 43.53
N ALA A 517 -10.70 -34.44 43.37
CA ALA A 517 -9.72 -34.33 44.48
C ALA A 517 -10.02 -33.06 45.27
N GLU A 518 -10.57 -33.22 46.48
CA GLU A 518 -10.63 -32.17 47.50
C GLU A 518 -9.26 -31.46 47.62
N PRO A 519 -9.23 -30.13 47.71
CA PRO A 519 -7.97 -29.43 47.98
C PRO A 519 -7.38 -29.94 49.30
N ALA A 520 -6.16 -30.46 49.22
CA ALA A 520 -5.44 -30.92 50.39
C ALA A 520 -5.39 -29.81 51.46
N PRO A 521 -5.83 -30.03 52.69
CA PRO A 521 -5.78 -29.02 53.72
C PRO A 521 -4.32 -28.78 54.18
N GLY A 522 -3.92 -27.52 54.13
CA GLY A 522 -2.86 -27.04 55.00
C GLY A 522 -1.43 -27.29 54.55
N ARG A 523 -0.86 -26.32 53.85
CA ARG A 523 0.52 -25.90 54.12
C ARG A 523 0.51 -24.50 54.70
N ASP A 524 0.58 -24.46 56.05
CA ASP A 524 0.88 -23.28 56.80
C ASP A 524 2.22 -22.68 56.29
N ALA A 525 2.11 -21.58 55.59
CA ALA A 525 3.27 -20.73 55.31
C ALA A 525 3.46 -19.78 56.49
N SER A 526 4.30 -20.16 57.43
CA SER A 526 4.84 -19.24 58.42
C SER A 526 5.66 -18.15 57.71
N PRO A 527 5.49 -16.88 58.07
CA PRO A 527 6.27 -15.79 57.46
C PRO A 527 7.72 -15.85 57.97
N PRO A 528 8.73 -15.53 57.13
CA PRO A 528 10.10 -15.42 57.59
C PRO A 528 10.26 -14.17 58.45
N THR A 529 10.66 -14.37 59.71
CA THR A 529 11.19 -13.35 60.60
C THR A 529 12.50 -12.81 60.02
N SER A 530 12.54 -11.49 59.81
CA SER A 530 13.78 -10.74 59.58
C SER A 530 14.66 -10.68 60.84
N PRO A 531 15.98 -10.54 60.67
CA PRO A 531 16.71 -9.48 61.37
C PRO A 531 17.09 -8.30 60.46
#